data_c48a1cf4431ad236244534935664a316
#
_entry.id   c48a1cf4431ad236244534935664a316
#
_cell.length_a   1.000
_cell.length_b   1.000
_cell.length_c   1.000
_cell.angle_alpha   90.00
_cell.angle_beta   90.00
_cell.angle_gamma   90.00
#
_symmetry.space_group_name_H-M   'P 1'
#
loop_
_entity.id
_entity.type
_entity.pdbx_description
1 polymer ?
#
loop_
_entity_poly.entity_id
_entity_poly.type
_entity_poly.pdbx_seq_one_letter_code
_entity_poly.pdbx_strand_id
1 'polypeptide(L)'
;LSLYRFFHVIWGTTGAQLEGKDSNKGDPADKRLQSLAPIQRQAFLLTALEGFSASDAAYILGISEKEQRVLEQDAQREIEGELATKVLIIEDEPIIAADLESLVEDLGHTVTGIATTHREALSLFGANPPGLVLCDIQLADGSSGIDAAHDILADHDVPIIFITAFPERLLTGERPEPTYLIPKPFQENTVKA
;
A
#
# COMPACT_ATOMS: atom_id res chain seq x y z
N LEU A 1 29.19 -1.42 15.39
CA LEU A 1 28.32 -0.81 16.43
C LEU A 1 28.94 0.48 16.99
N SER A 2 30.15 0.47 17.57
CA SER A 2 30.77 1.64 18.19
C SER A 2 30.94 2.82 17.25
N LEU A 3 31.25 2.58 15.97
CA LEU A 3 31.36 3.63 14.95
C LEU A 3 30.01 4.29 14.67
N TYR A 4 28.95 3.50 14.51
CA TYR A 4 27.58 4.00 14.30
C TYR A 4 27.10 4.83 15.50
N ARG A 5 27.34 4.35 16.71
CA ARG A 5 27.03 5.10 17.94
C ARG A 5 27.79 6.42 18.01
N PHE A 6 29.10 6.42 17.71
CA PHE A 6 29.91 7.63 17.70
C PHE A 6 29.38 8.64 16.66
N PHE A 7 29.09 8.18 15.46
CA PHE A 7 28.51 9.01 14.42
C PHE A 7 27.15 9.58 14.84
N HIS A 8 26.28 8.78 15.44
CA HIS A 8 24.97 9.22 15.91
C HIS A 8 25.08 10.32 16.98
N VAL A 9 25.97 10.15 17.94
CA VAL A 9 26.20 11.15 18.99
C VAL A 9 26.70 12.48 18.39
N ILE A 10 27.68 12.43 17.47
CA ILE A 10 28.18 13.65 16.82
C ILE A 10 27.08 14.31 16.00
N TRP A 11 26.34 13.54 15.22
CA TRP A 11 25.24 14.03 14.39
C TRP A 11 24.17 14.74 15.22
N GLY A 12 23.76 14.13 16.33
CA GLY A 12 22.78 14.71 17.26
C GLY A 12 23.28 16.01 17.94
N THR A 13 24.59 16.14 18.16
CA THR A 13 25.18 17.36 18.79
C THR A 13 25.43 18.51 17.81
N THR A 14 25.59 18.20 16.51
CA THR A 14 25.86 19.24 15.49
C THR A 14 24.62 19.95 15.00
N GLY A 15 23.42 19.50 15.39
CA GLY A 15 22.15 20.09 14.93
C GLY A 15 21.95 20.04 13.41
N ALA A 16 22.74 19.21 12.74
CA ALA A 16 22.64 19.02 11.28
C ALA A 16 21.30 18.36 10.96
N GLN A 17 20.26 19.16 10.87
CA GLN A 17 19.06 18.76 10.15
C GLN A 17 19.46 18.71 8.68
N LEU A 18 19.28 17.56 8.05
CA LEU A 18 19.21 17.50 6.61
C LEU A 18 17.92 18.26 6.22
N GLU A 19 18.02 19.57 6.12
CA GLU A 19 17.08 20.34 5.34
C GLU A 19 17.21 19.80 3.92
N GLY A 20 16.29 18.87 3.58
CA GLY A 20 16.15 18.41 2.21
C GLY A 20 15.91 19.65 1.36
N LYS A 21 16.89 20.02 0.54
CA LYS A 21 16.64 20.94 -0.56
C LYS A 21 15.41 20.45 -1.29
N ASP A 22 14.44 21.35 -1.45
CA ASP A 22 13.23 21.22 -2.25
C ASP A 22 13.31 20.10 -3.30
N SER A 23 12.94 18.89 -2.95
CA SER A 23 12.71 17.82 -3.90
C SER A 23 11.21 17.63 -4.06
N ASN A 24 10.60 18.54 -4.81
CA ASN A 24 9.25 18.38 -5.32
C ASN A 24 9.14 17.16 -6.29
N LYS A 25 10.19 16.31 -6.32
CA LYS A 25 10.35 15.08 -7.10
C LYS A 25 10.86 13.90 -6.26
N GLY A 26 10.73 13.93 -4.92
CA GLY A 26 11.13 12.81 -4.07
C GLY A 26 10.21 11.62 -4.27
N ASP A 27 10.80 10.42 -4.27
CA ASP A 27 10.06 9.16 -4.19
C ASP A 27 9.01 9.24 -3.07
N PRO A 28 7.78 8.74 -3.27
CA PRO A 28 6.78 8.63 -2.21
C PRO A 28 7.31 7.99 -0.93
N ALA A 29 8.24 7.04 -1.01
CA ALA A 29 8.90 6.41 0.14
C ALA A 29 9.76 7.41 0.92
N ASP A 30 10.50 8.30 0.25
CA ASP A 30 11.31 9.33 0.90
C ASP A 30 10.45 10.32 1.69
N LYS A 31 9.29 10.71 1.14
CA LYS A 31 8.35 11.63 1.80
C LYS A 31 7.78 11.01 3.07
N ARG A 32 7.41 9.73 3.03
CA ARG A 32 6.90 8.99 4.20
C ARG A 32 7.94 8.85 5.30
N LEU A 33 9.19 8.54 4.96
CA LEU A 33 10.26 8.52 5.94
C LEU A 33 10.53 9.90 6.55
N GLN A 34 10.28 10.98 5.81
CA GLN A 34 10.44 12.35 6.30
C GLN A 34 9.31 12.79 7.23
N SER A 35 8.11 12.21 7.15
CA SER A 35 6.99 12.50 8.06
C SER A 35 7.24 11.98 9.48
N LEU A 36 7.99 10.87 9.62
CA LEU A 36 8.33 10.31 10.92
C LEU A 36 9.14 11.27 11.79
N ALA A 37 8.89 11.23 13.09
CA ALA A 37 9.74 11.91 14.06
C ALA A 37 11.21 11.43 13.92
N PRO A 38 12.22 12.31 14.07
CA PRO A 38 13.62 11.96 13.77
C PRO A 38 14.12 10.69 14.47
N ILE A 39 13.73 10.47 15.72
CA ILE A 39 14.15 9.27 16.48
C ILE A 39 13.45 8.00 15.99
N GLN A 40 12.18 8.09 15.64
CA GLN A 40 11.41 6.98 15.07
C GLN A 40 12.00 6.56 13.72
N ARG A 41 12.28 7.53 12.85
CA ARG A 41 12.93 7.31 11.55
C ARG A 41 14.28 6.60 11.72
N GLN A 42 15.12 7.05 12.64
CA GLN A 42 16.41 6.42 12.91
C GLN A 42 16.24 5.00 13.43
N ALA A 43 15.31 4.77 14.37
CA ALA A 43 15.02 3.47 14.91
C ALA A 43 14.59 2.49 13.82
N PHE A 44 13.67 2.91 12.94
CA PHE A 44 13.18 2.13 11.81
C PHE A 44 14.28 1.83 10.78
N LEU A 45 15.05 2.84 10.37
CA LEU A 45 16.10 2.66 9.36
C LEU A 45 17.22 1.73 9.83
N LEU A 46 17.61 1.78 11.10
CA LEU A 46 18.64 0.91 11.65
C LEU A 46 18.23 -0.58 11.59
N THR A 47 16.97 -0.89 11.82
CA THR A 47 16.50 -2.28 11.80
C THR A 47 16.05 -2.71 10.40
N ALA A 48 15.20 -1.94 9.74
CA ALA A 48 14.59 -2.33 8.46
C ALA A 48 15.54 -2.23 7.26
N LEU A 49 16.42 -1.21 7.22
CA LEU A 49 17.31 -0.99 6.08
C LEU A 49 18.73 -1.49 6.35
N GLU A 50 19.30 -1.15 7.51
CA GLU A 50 20.67 -1.52 7.86
C GLU A 50 20.79 -2.93 8.45
N GLY A 51 19.66 -3.57 8.83
CA GLY A 51 19.60 -4.94 9.30
C GLY A 51 20.17 -5.18 10.70
N PHE A 52 20.27 -4.13 11.53
CA PHE A 52 20.68 -4.28 12.92
C PHE A 52 19.60 -4.98 13.74
N SER A 53 20.02 -5.77 14.76
CA SER A 53 19.09 -6.26 15.76
C SER A 53 18.50 -5.12 16.59
N ALA A 54 17.31 -5.32 17.18
CA ALA A 54 16.71 -4.30 18.06
C ALA A 54 17.65 -3.90 19.23
N SER A 55 18.45 -4.84 19.75
CA SER A 55 19.44 -4.56 20.80
C SER A 55 20.62 -3.72 20.30
N ASP A 56 21.07 -3.97 19.06
CA ASP A 56 22.16 -3.19 18.46
C ASP A 56 21.71 -1.77 18.09
N ALA A 57 20.52 -1.65 17.52
CA ALA A 57 19.89 -0.36 17.25
C ALA A 57 19.68 0.47 18.53
N ALA A 58 19.18 -0.16 19.60
CA ALA A 58 19.04 0.46 20.91
C ALA A 58 20.39 0.96 21.45
N TYR A 59 21.45 0.15 21.33
CA TYR A 59 22.80 0.54 21.72
C TYR A 59 23.31 1.76 20.92
N ILE A 60 23.08 1.79 19.61
CA ILE A 60 23.46 2.90 18.72
C ILE A 60 22.74 4.17 19.13
N LEU A 61 21.44 4.10 19.35
CA LEU A 61 20.59 5.24 19.71
C LEU A 61 20.75 5.68 21.18
N GLY A 62 21.35 4.85 22.04
CA GLY A 62 21.50 5.12 23.47
C GLY A 62 20.20 5.03 24.26
N ILE A 63 19.28 4.21 23.83
CA ILE A 63 17.97 3.93 24.44
C ILE A 63 17.88 2.46 24.88
N SER A 64 16.83 2.09 25.60
CA SER A 64 16.57 0.69 25.93
C SER A 64 16.03 -0.09 24.73
N GLU A 65 16.24 -1.42 24.71
CA GLU A 65 15.69 -2.29 23.66
C GLU A 65 14.15 -2.23 23.61
N LYS A 66 13.52 -2.02 24.76
CA LYS A 66 12.06 -1.86 24.82
C LYS A 66 11.60 -0.58 24.12
N GLU A 67 12.29 0.53 24.34
CA GLU A 67 12.01 1.80 23.65
C GLU A 67 12.28 1.68 22.15
N GLN A 68 13.35 1.00 21.74
CA GLN A 68 13.64 0.73 20.33
C GLN A 68 12.48 0.01 19.64
N ARG A 69 11.96 -1.07 20.24
CA ARG A 69 10.84 -1.83 19.69
C ARG A 69 9.55 -1.00 19.59
N VAL A 70 9.30 -0.13 20.57
CA VAL A 70 8.14 0.77 20.53
C VAL A 70 8.28 1.77 19.39
N LEU A 71 9.44 2.43 19.27
CA LEU A 71 9.70 3.41 18.20
C LEU A 71 9.59 2.78 16.80
N GLU A 72 10.11 1.56 16.63
CA GLU A 72 10.01 0.81 15.38
C GLU A 72 8.55 0.47 15.04
N GLN A 73 7.78 -0.04 15.99
CA GLN A 73 6.36 -0.35 15.79
C GLN A 73 5.51 0.89 15.52
N ASP A 74 5.83 2.02 16.18
CA ASP A 74 5.13 3.27 15.95
C ASP A 74 5.45 3.83 14.56
N ALA A 75 6.73 3.77 14.13
CA ALA A 75 7.14 4.16 12.79
C ALA A 75 6.46 3.29 11.72
N GLN A 76 6.41 1.98 11.93
CA GLN A 76 5.76 1.06 11.00
C GLN A 76 4.27 1.35 10.88
N ARG A 77 3.56 1.57 12.00
CA ARG A 77 2.13 1.94 11.97
C ARG A 77 1.86 3.27 11.28
N GLU A 78 2.74 4.26 11.46
CA GLU A 78 2.61 5.56 10.81
C GLU A 78 2.80 5.45 9.30
N ILE A 79 3.81 4.68 8.84
CA ILE A 79 4.04 4.39 7.41
C ILE A 79 2.86 3.62 6.80
N GLU A 80 2.37 2.58 7.49
CA GLU A 80 1.21 1.79 7.06
C GLU A 80 -0.06 2.64 7.00
N GLY A 81 -0.27 3.51 7.98
CA GLY A 81 -1.40 4.45 8.02
C GLY A 81 -1.40 5.46 6.87
N GLU A 82 -0.20 5.92 6.42
CA GLU A 82 -0.08 6.80 5.25
C GLU A 82 -0.30 6.04 3.92
N LEU A 83 -0.17 4.71 3.92
CA LEU A 83 -0.48 3.85 2.80
C LEU A 83 -1.97 3.51 2.70
N ALA A 84 -2.73 3.76 3.77
CA ALA A 84 -4.14 3.47 3.79
C ALA A 84 -4.86 4.19 2.65
N THR A 85 -5.56 3.44 1.82
CA THR A 85 -6.36 3.97 0.72
C THR A 85 -7.77 3.41 0.74
N LYS A 86 -8.65 4.05 -0.01
CA LYS A 86 -10.00 3.55 -0.26
C LYS A 86 -9.98 2.58 -1.43
N VAL A 87 -10.64 1.44 -1.28
CA VAL A 87 -10.68 0.37 -2.28
C VAL A 87 -12.12 0.08 -2.67
N LEU A 88 -12.39 0.08 -3.96
CA LEU A 88 -13.64 -0.46 -4.52
C LEU A 88 -13.38 -1.90 -4.97
N ILE A 89 -14.25 -2.82 -4.57
CA ILE A 89 -14.22 -4.22 -5.00
C ILE A 89 -15.36 -4.42 -6.01
N ILE A 90 -15.03 -4.96 -7.19
CA ILE A 90 -16.00 -5.34 -8.24
C ILE A 90 -15.92 -6.86 -8.39
N GLU A 91 -16.86 -7.55 -7.75
CA GLU A 91 -16.86 -9.00 -7.61
C GLU A 91 -18.30 -9.49 -7.34
N ASP A 92 -18.79 -10.45 -8.11
CA ASP A 92 -20.15 -10.96 -7.98
C ASP A 92 -20.27 -12.22 -7.12
N GLU A 93 -19.16 -12.92 -6.86
CA GLU A 93 -19.12 -14.06 -5.97
C GLU A 93 -19.01 -13.62 -4.51
N PRO A 94 -20.05 -13.79 -3.67
CA PRO A 94 -20.07 -13.23 -2.31
C PRO A 94 -18.94 -13.74 -1.40
N ILE A 95 -18.49 -14.98 -1.61
CA ILE A 95 -17.41 -15.58 -0.82
C ILE A 95 -16.09 -14.91 -1.17
N ILE A 96 -15.80 -14.75 -2.47
CA ILE A 96 -14.56 -14.10 -2.94
C ILE A 96 -14.56 -12.63 -2.55
N ALA A 97 -15.70 -11.95 -2.69
CA ALA A 97 -15.83 -10.55 -2.28
C ALA A 97 -15.54 -10.36 -0.78
N ALA A 98 -16.06 -11.26 0.08
CA ALA A 98 -15.79 -11.22 1.52
C ALA A 98 -14.32 -11.51 1.87
N ASP A 99 -13.68 -12.45 1.16
CA ASP A 99 -12.26 -12.75 1.32
C ASP A 99 -11.41 -11.53 0.93
N LEU A 100 -11.72 -10.88 -0.20
CA LEU A 100 -11.02 -9.67 -0.64
C LEU A 100 -11.24 -8.50 0.32
N GLU A 101 -12.46 -8.29 0.82
CA GLU A 101 -12.77 -7.27 1.83
C GLU A 101 -11.91 -7.47 3.08
N SER A 102 -11.87 -8.70 3.62
CA SER A 102 -11.05 -9.02 4.79
C SER A 102 -9.56 -8.76 4.55
N LEU A 103 -9.03 -9.15 3.38
CA LEU A 103 -7.64 -8.92 3.01
C LEU A 103 -7.29 -7.43 2.90
N VAL A 104 -8.19 -6.65 2.31
CA VAL A 104 -8.04 -5.19 2.14
C VAL A 104 -8.04 -4.49 3.50
N GLU A 105 -8.95 -4.89 4.40
CA GLU A 105 -9.05 -4.33 5.76
C GLU A 105 -7.87 -4.73 6.63
N ASP A 106 -7.38 -5.98 6.53
CA ASP A 106 -6.21 -6.47 7.24
C ASP A 106 -4.92 -5.70 6.87
N LEU A 107 -4.87 -5.14 5.65
CA LEU A 107 -3.79 -4.26 5.17
C LEU A 107 -3.96 -2.80 5.61
N GLY A 108 -5.01 -2.48 6.37
CA GLY A 108 -5.28 -1.12 6.85
C GLY A 108 -5.96 -0.22 5.82
N HIS A 109 -6.42 -0.76 4.70
CA HIS A 109 -7.22 -0.02 3.71
C HIS A 109 -8.70 -0.01 4.09
N THR A 110 -9.50 0.81 3.41
CA THR A 110 -10.95 0.91 3.67
C THR A 110 -11.73 0.53 2.41
N VAL A 111 -12.61 -0.47 2.50
CA VAL A 111 -13.51 -0.82 1.40
C VAL A 111 -14.64 0.22 1.29
N THR A 112 -14.75 0.85 0.12
CA THR A 112 -15.80 1.87 -0.16
C THR A 112 -17.11 1.26 -0.59
N GLY A 113 -17.08 0.01 -1.02
CA GLY A 113 -18.23 -0.77 -1.43
C GLY A 113 -17.82 -2.00 -2.24
N ILE A 114 -18.76 -2.91 -2.40
CA ILE A 114 -18.66 -4.11 -3.22
C ILE A 114 -19.72 -3.99 -4.32
N ALA A 115 -19.28 -3.98 -5.58
CA ALA A 115 -20.16 -3.95 -6.75
C ALA A 115 -20.24 -5.34 -7.38
N THR A 116 -21.42 -5.78 -7.71
CA THR A 116 -21.66 -7.08 -8.36
C THR A 116 -21.94 -6.95 -9.86
N THR A 117 -22.09 -5.72 -10.35
CA THR A 117 -22.39 -5.40 -11.75
C THR A 117 -21.62 -4.16 -12.21
N HIS A 118 -21.43 -4.01 -13.51
CA HIS A 118 -20.83 -2.82 -14.12
C HIS A 118 -21.53 -1.52 -13.66
N ARG A 119 -22.86 -1.48 -13.73
CA ARG A 119 -23.64 -0.29 -13.36
C ARG A 119 -23.47 0.08 -11.89
N GLU A 120 -23.42 -0.91 -11.00
CA GLU A 120 -23.22 -0.72 -9.58
C GLU A 120 -21.79 -0.20 -9.32
N ALA A 121 -20.79 -0.72 -10.03
CA ALA A 121 -19.39 -0.26 -9.94
C ALA A 121 -19.27 1.23 -10.25
N LEU A 122 -19.86 1.70 -11.36
CA LEU A 122 -19.84 3.13 -11.72
C LEU A 122 -20.59 3.99 -10.70
N SER A 123 -21.71 3.50 -10.15
CA SER A 123 -22.47 4.21 -9.14
C SER A 123 -21.70 4.37 -7.83
N LEU A 124 -21.06 3.32 -7.34
CA LEU A 124 -20.27 3.34 -6.11
C LEU A 124 -19.00 4.17 -6.30
N PHE A 125 -18.34 4.05 -7.45
CA PHE A 125 -17.16 4.84 -7.79
C PHE A 125 -17.48 6.35 -7.76
N GLY A 126 -18.58 6.76 -8.41
CA GLY A 126 -19.01 8.16 -8.45
C GLY A 126 -19.43 8.72 -7.08
N ALA A 127 -20.01 7.87 -6.22
CA ALA A 127 -20.45 8.29 -4.88
C ALA A 127 -19.27 8.46 -3.91
N ASN A 128 -18.23 7.63 -3.99
CA ASN A 128 -17.07 7.65 -3.12
C ASN A 128 -15.82 7.18 -3.87
N PRO A 129 -15.15 8.07 -4.63
CA PRO A 129 -14.01 7.71 -5.46
C PRO A 129 -12.92 6.98 -4.68
N PRO A 130 -12.54 5.76 -5.09
CA PRO A 130 -11.47 5.00 -4.47
C PRO A 130 -10.09 5.42 -4.98
N GLY A 131 -9.03 5.07 -4.24
CA GLY A 131 -7.64 5.18 -4.69
C GLY A 131 -7.11 3.89 -5.33
N LEU A 132 -7.90 2.79 -5.28
CA LEU A 132 -7.59 1.49 -5.89
C LEU A 132 -8.89 0.76 -6.22
N VAL A 133 -8.91 0.03 -7.33
CA VAL A 133 -10.02 -0.87 -7.70
C VAL A 133 -9.50 -2.30 -7.82
N LEU A 134 -10.17 -3.24 -7.15
CA LEU A 134 -10.02 -4.69 -7.38
C LEU A 134 -11.20 -5.14 -8.24
N CYS A 135 -10.94 -5.81 -9.36
CA CYS A 135 -11.97 -6.05 -10.36
C CYS A 135 -11.91 -7.48 -10.91
N ASP A 136 -13.01 -8.23 -10.78
CA ASP A 136 -13.21 -9.43 -11.61
C ASP A 136 -13.70 -9.03 -13.01
N ILE A 137 -13.40 -9.86 -13.99
CA ILE A 137 -13.81 -9.71 -15.39
C ILE A 137 -15.25 -10.11 -15.62
N GLN A 138 -15.70 -11.23 -15.00
CA GLN A 138 -17.05 -11.75 -15.15
C GLN A 138 -17.94 -11.29 -13.99
N LEU A 139 -19.11 -10.75 -14.32
CA LEU A 139 -20.07 -10.25 -13.33
C LEU A 139 -21.44 -10.92 -13.48
N ALA A 140 -22.24 -10.95 -12.40
CA ALA A 140 -23.47 -11.72 -12.24
C ALA A 140 -24.54 -11.48 -13.32
N ASP A 141 -24.66 -10.26 -13.83
CA ASP A 141 -25.65 -9.87 -14.83
C ASP A 141 -25.16 -10.09 -16.28
N GLY A 142 -24.00 -10.73 -16.44
CA GLY A 142 -23.35 -10.91 -17.74
C GLY A 142 -22.64 -9.66 -18.25
N SER A 143 -22.56 -8.59 -17.44
CA SER A 143 -21.71 -7.45 -17.73
C SER A 143 -20.23 -7.80 -17.49
N SER A 144 -19.35 -6.95 -17.99
CA SER A 144 -17.91 -7.15 -17.92
C SER A 144 -17.24 -6.16 -16.98
N GLY A 145 -16.38 -6.68 -16.08
CA GLY A 145 -15.50 -5.80 -15.30
C GLY A 145 -14.47 -5.06 -16.15
N ILE A 146 -14.14 -5.58 -17.35
CA ILE A 146 -13.29 -4.85 -18.32
C ILE A 146 -14.01 -3.58 -18.79
N ASP A 147 -15.30 -3.67 -19.10
CA ASP A 147 -16.08 -2.52 -19.52
C ASP A 147 -16.22 -1.49 -18.39
N ALA A 148 -16.42 -1.96 -17.15
CA ALA A 148 -16.45 -1.10 -15.97
C ALA A 148 -15.09 -0.38 -15.76
N ALA A 149 -13.99 -1.11 -15.88
CA ALA A 149 -12.65 -0.55 -15.80
C ALA A 149 -12.38 0.49 -16.90
N HIS A 150 -12.80 0.19 -18.12
CA HIS A 150 -12.67 1.10 -19.27
C HIS A 150 -13.42 2.42 -19.03
N ASP A 151 -14.68 2.34 -18.58
CA ASP A 151 -15.49 3.52 -18.32
C ASP A 151 -14.93 4.34 -17.15
N ILE A 152 -14.42 3.70 -16.09
CA ILE A 152 -13.75 4.39 -14.99
C ILE A 152 -12.48 5.10 -15.48
N LEU A 153 -11.63 4.42 -16.25
CA LEU A 153 -10.35 4.97 -16.72
C LEU A 153 -10.52 6.04 -17.81
N ALA A 154 -11.69 6.15 -18.44
CA ALA A 154 -11.95 7.21 -19.41
C ALA A 154 -11.88 8.61 -18.78
N ASP A 155 -12.32 8.74 -17.52
CA ASP A 155 -12.42 10.04 -16.84
C ASP A 155 -11.53 10.13 -15.58
N HIS A 156 -10.95 9.01 -15.12
CA HIS A 156 -10.22 8.93 -13.85
C HIS A 156 -8.90 8.17 -14.00
N ASP A 157 -7.85 8.67 -13.36
CA ASP A 157 -6.56 8.01 -13.25
C ASP A 157 -6.47 7.27 -11.90
N VAL A 158 -6.94 6.01 -11.89
CA VAL A 158 -6.94 5.15 -10.71
C VAL A 158 -6.35 3.79 -11.04
N PRO A 159 -5.45 3.22 -10.21
CA PRO A 159 -4.94 1.89 -10.44
C PRO A 159 -6.06 0.84 -10.31
N ILE A 160 -6.06 -0.11 -11.25
CA ILE A 160 -7.00 -1.25 -11.27
C ILE A 160 -6.18 -2.54 -11.26
N ILE A 161 -6.47 -3.43 -10.31
CA ILE A 161 -5.93 -4.78 -10.24
C ILE A 161 -7.04 -5.74 -10.65
N PHE A 162 -6.80 -6.51 -11.70
CA PHE A 162 -7.74 -7.55 -12.10
C PHE A 162 -7.48 -8.84 -11.33
N ILE A 163 -8.54 -9.43 -10.74
CA ILE A 163 -8.50 -10.70 -10.01
C ILE A 163 -9.50 -11.64 -10.67
N THR A 164 -9.04 -12.55 -11.52
CA THR A 164 -9.94 -13.30 -12.40
C THR A 164 -9.51 -14.73 -12.67
N ALA A 165 -10.50 -15.60 -12.97
CA ALA A 165 -10.27 -16.96 -13.48
C ALA A 165 -9.95 -16.99 -15.00
N PHE A 166 -10.09 -15.86 -15.71
CA PHE A 166 -9.97 -15.76 -17.17
C PHE A 166 -8.91 -14.73 -17.60
N PRO A 167 -7.64 -14.90 -17.22
CA PRO A 167 -6.60 -13.93 -17.51
C PRO A 167 -6.36 -13.71 -19.01
N GLU A 168 -6.65 -14.72 -19.85
CA GLU A 168 -6.50 -14.65 -21.29
C GLU A 168 -7.39 -13.60 -21.96
N ARG A 169 -8.49 -13.20 -21.33
CA ARG A 169 -9.39 -12.16 -21.86
C ARG A 169 -8.77 -10.75 -21.81
N LEU A 170 -7.76 -10.55 -20.98
CA LEU A 170 -7.05 -9.28 -20.84
C LEU A 170 -5.78 -9.22 -21.71
N LEU A 171 -5.27 -10.36 -22.14
CA LEU A 171 -4.03 -10.46 -22.92
C LEU A 171 -4.29 -10.41 -24.42
N THR A 172 -5.23 -9.60 -24.87
CA THR A 172 -5.61 -9.47 -26.29
C THR A 172 -4.76 -8.50 -27.08
N GLY A 173 -3.89 -7.72 -26.43
CA GLY A 173 -3.13 -6.63 -27.04
C GLY A 173 -3.96 -5.37 -27.34
N GLU A 174 -5.23 -5.35 -26.96
CA GLU A 174 -6.10 -4.17 -26.98
C GLU A 174 -6.07 -3.45 -25.62
N ARG A 175 -6.05 -2.12 -25.63
CA ARG A 175 -6.05 -1.34 -24.38
C ARG A 175 -7.46 -1.29 -23.74
N PRO A 176 -7.56 -1.20 -22.39
CA PRO A 176 -6.47 -1.05 -21.44
C PRO A 176 -5.79 -2.38 -21.10
N GLU A 177 -4.48 -2.48 -21.33
CA GLU A 177 -3.69 -3.57 -20.77
C GLU A 177 -3.61 -3.38 -19.25
N PRO A 178 -3.99 -4.38 -18.45
CA PRO A 178 -3.92 -4.29 -17.00
C PRO A 178 -2.45 -4.17 -16.57
N THR A 179 -2.18 -3.21 -15.68
CA THR A 179 -0.85 -3.11 -15.08
C THR A 179 -0.60 -4.27 -14.12
N TYR A 180 -1.67 -4.76 -13.47
CA TYR A 180 -1.61 -5.86 -12.51
C TYR A 180 -2.76 -6.85 -12.71
N LEU A 181 -2.40 -8.14 -12.70
CA LEU A 181 -3.33 -9.25 -12.90
C LEU A 181 -3.02 -10.37 -11.90
N ILE A 182 -4.04 -10.80 -11.16
CA ILE A 182 -3.97 -11.89 -10.22
C ILE A 182 -4.93 -13.00 -10.68
N PRO A 183 -4.44 -14.21 -11.01
CA PRO A 183 -5.30 -15.30 -11.40
C PRO A 183 -6.03 -15.92 -10.19
N LYS A 184 -7.31 -16.29 -10.35
CA LYS A 184 -8.05 -17.13 -9.40
C LYS A 184 -7.74 -18.61 -9.65
N PRO A 185 -7.57 -19.46 -8.62
CA PRO A 185 -7.57 -19.11 -7.20
C PRO A 185 -6.28 -18.40 -6.78
N PHE A 186 -6.40 -17.36 -5.98
CA PHE A 186 -5.25 -16.59 -5.48
C PHE A 186 -4.86 -17.02 -4.06
N GLN A 187 -3.60 -16.77 -3.71
CA GLN A 187 -3.12 -16.86 -2.34
C GLN A 187 -3.16 -15.46 -1.72
N GLU A 188 -3.47 -15.38 -0.42
CA GLU A 188 -3.50 -14.11 0.32
C GLU A 188 -2.23 -13.27 0.11
N ASN A 189 -1.05 -13.93 0.17
CA ASN A 189 0.24 -13.25 -0.02
C ASN A 189 0.41 -12.65 -1.42
N THR A 190 -0.31 -13.15 -2.44
CA THR A 190 -0.25 -12.60 -3.79
C THR A 190 -1.05 -11.30 -3.90
N VAL A 191 -2.15 -11.21 -3.15
CA VAL A 191 -2.97 -9.98 -3.11
C VAL A 191 -2.31 -8.93 -2.21
N LYS A 192 -1.60 -9.36 -1.14
CA LYS A 192 -0.89 -8.48 -0.19
C LYS A 192 0.42 -7.90 -0.74
N ALA A 193 0.98 -8.47 -1.81
CA ALA A 193 2.26 -8.04 -2.40
C ALA A 193 2.10 -6.82 -3.30
#